data_7775011c7d04ce4c6ffc4cdd9feed055
#
_entry.id   7775011c7d04ce4c6ffc4cdd9feed055
#
_cell.length_a   1.000
_cell.length_b   1.000
_cell.length_c   1.000
_cell.angle_alpha   90.00
_cell.angle_beta   90.00
_cell.angle_gamma   90.00
#
_symmetry.space_group_name_H-M   'P 1'
#
loop_
_entity.id
_entity.type
_entity.pdbx_description
1 polymer ?
#
loop_
_entity_poly.entity_id
_entity_poly.type
_entity_poly.pdbx_seq_one_letter_code
_entity_poly.pdbx_strand_id
1 'polypeptide(L)'
;MENRLLRWLNAWRICDFTKSKEHWRKYAFAAMQNADVELAIRVLKQIDDVALVWALEEVQFIEERNLLAGHLALIMEQYDIAESHFLRSTKPIEALDMRRDLLHWEKALQLANRLAPQEIPYISKEYAQQLEFTGEYSAALTHYENGIIDNYETDAEEILDHNEICRSGIARMSIRAGDIRRGIKMASELDGRAVKKDCALILEQMKQYGDAALLYELGHFYDRAAAVCLKAKNWTKVGDLLPKVRSPKIQAQYGKVMEGEKKYKQAALAYKNARDYDNVVRILLDYLDMPEEAVRVVKESRSVEGAKLVAKFFGKLGDQASAIEFLVLSQCHQEAFQLAESEQKMDVYADAIDENGTVEQFAQLADYFAARKNYSSAGKYHYKAAHYEKALDFLLLNGEDPEALKTAIECVADARDPELSRRLTDFLMGESDGIPKDAKFLFRYYVAMQMNREAAKTAIIIAREEQARGCYRIAHQLLFGMYQELIQKGIKVPSEMENNLMLLHSYLIVKGLVKRGEHMKASRMLIRVANNISRFPAHVVPILTSAVIECSKAGLKSSAFNYAAQLLKPENRKKVEEKYRKRIEAIVRKSDRTADEGDKKSACPYCNNLTEESELVCNSCKNLIPYC
;
A
#
# COMPACT_ATOMS: atom_id res chain seq x y z
N MET A 1 39.86 -6.24 71.24
CA MET A 1 41.02 -5.76 72.08
C MET A 1 42.29 -5.77 71.23
N GLU A 2 42.62 -6.87 70.55
CA GLU A 2 43.86 -6.99 69.73
C GLU A 2 44.00 -5.89 68.64
N ASN A 3 42.93 -5.54 67.95
CA ASN A 3 42.93 -4.43 66.96
C ASN A 3 43.33 -3.08 67.59
N ARG A 4 42.89 -2.80 68.81
CA ARG A 4 43.26 -1.57 69.51
C ARG A 4 44.72 -1.50 69.95
N LEU A 5 45.33 -2.70 70.11
CA LEU A 5 46.76 -2.83 70.43
C LEU A 5 47.63 -3.01 69.21
N LEU A 6 47.08 -2.88 68.01
CA LEU A 6 47.77 -3.07 66.71
C LEU A 6 48.47 -4.43 66.56
N ARG A 7 47.92 -5.46 67.19
CA ARG A 7 48.44 -6.83 67.12
C ARG A 7 47.78 -7.58 65.95
N TRP A 8 48.09 -7.19 64.72
CA TRP A 8 47.44 -7.65 63.52
C TRP A 8 47.48 -9.18 63.32
N LEU A 9 48.59 -9.86 63.60
CA LEU A 9 48.70 -11.32 63.50
C LEU A 9 47.75 -12.06 64.45
N ASN A 10 47.58 -11.58 65.67
CA ASN A 10 46.64 -12.18 66.62
C ASN A 10 45.19 -11.91 66.23
N ALA A 11 44.91 -10.74 65.76
CA ALA A 11 43.58 -10.39 65.24
C ALA A 11 43.19 -11.27 64.07
N TRP A 12 44.11 -11.53 63.12
CA TRP A 12 43.90 -12.44 62.02
C TRP A 12 43.56 -13.84 62.47
N ARG A 13 44.37 -14.43 63.36
CA ARG A 13 44.12 -15.77 63.93
C ARG A 13 42.76 -15.91 64.61
N ILE A 14 42.34 -14.87 65.34
CA ILE A 14 41.03 -14.85 65.99
C ILE A 14 39.89 -14.79 64.95
N CYS A 15 40.01 -13.95 63.93
CA CYS A 15 39.05 -13.88 62.84
C CYS A 15 38.95 -15.19 62.06
N ASP A 16 40.08 -15.83 61.75
CA ASP A 16 40.13 -17.12 61.05
C ASP A 16 39.51 -18.26 61.86
N PHE A 17 39.74 -18.25 63.21
CA PHE A 17 39.12 -19.21 64.13
C PHE A 17 37.60 -19.01 64.24
N THR A 18 37.14 -17.76 64.34
CA THR A 18 35.73 -17.43 64.54
C THR A 18 34.91 -17.51 63.23
N LYS A 19 35.56 -17.39 62.05
CA LYS A 19 34.95 -17.36 60.71
C LYS A 19 33.76 -16.42 60.56
N SER A 20 33.68 -15.38 61.43
CA SER A 20 32.59 -14.41 61.45
C SER A 20 32.88 -13.25 60.51
N LYS A 21 32.00 -13.02 59.54
CA LYS A 21 32.13 -11.86 58.60
C LYS A 21 32.15 -10.51 59.32
N GLU A 22 31.44 -10.38 60.44
CA GLU A 22 31.42 -9.18 61.27
C GLU A 22 32.76 -8.89 61.94
N HIS A 23 33.46 -9.94 62.44
CA HIS A 23 34.81 -9.77 62.99
C HIS A 23 35.83 -9.37 61.95
N TRP A 24 35.74 -9.97 60.74
CA TRP A 24 36.59 -9.59 59.63
C TRP A 24 36.36 -8.15 59.19
N ARG A 25 35.09 -7.67 59.11
CA ARG A 25 34.78 -6.26 58.81
C ARG A 25 35.35 -5.30 59.87
N LYS A 26 35.16 -5.60 61.17
CA LYS A 26 35.76 -4.82 62.24
C LYS A 26 37.27 -4.79 62.16
N TYR A 27 37.90 -5.85 61.73
CA TYR A 27 39.33 -5.92 61.49
C TYR A 27 39.76 -5.07 60.32
N ALA A 28 39.06 -5.18 59.19
CA ALA A 28 39.32 -4.34 58.01
C ALA A 28 39.17 -2.84 58.38
N PHE A 29 38.11 -2.45 59.08
CA PHE A 29 37.92 -1.07 59.51
C PHE A 29 39.04 -0.57 60.46
N ALA A 30 39.52 -1.43 61.36
CA ALA A 30 40.66 -1.07 62.21
C ALA A 30 41.97 -0.88 61.38
N ALA A 31 42.19 -1.67 60.35
CA ALA A 31 43.30 -1.48 59.41
C ALA A 31 43.16 -0.18 58.61
N MET A 32 41.97 0.12 58.09
CA MET A 32 41.68 1.40 57.41
C MET A 32 41.89 2.61 58.33
N GLN A 33 41.46 2.57 59.59
CA GLN A 33 41.71 3.63 60.58
C GLN A 33 43.21 3.92 60.79
N ASN A 34 44.05 2.93 60.60
CA ASN A 34 45.51 3.07 60.69
C ASN A 34 46.18 3.29 59.32
N ALA A 35 45.40 3.55 58.30
CA ALA A 35 45.86 3.78 56.91
C ALA A 35 46.65 2.59 56.32
N ASP A 36 46.42 1.37 56.83
CA ASP A 36 47.01 0.15 56.26
C ASP A 36 46.03 -0.46 55.21
N VAL A 37 46.09 0.14 54.02
CA VAL A 37 45.16 -0.25 52.92
C VAL A 37 45.42 -1.64 52.43
N GLU A 38 46.70 -2.06 52.34
CA GLU A 38 47.03 -3.39 51.88
C GLU A 38 46.46 -4.48 52.80
N LEU A 39 46.57 -4.27 54.11
CA LEU A 39 46.00 -5.20 55.11
C LEU A 39 44.47 -5.20 55.01
N ALA A 40 43.81 -4.04 54.87
CA ALA A 40 42.37 -3.95 54.73
C ALA A 40 41.89 -4.72 53.50
N ILE A 41 42.53 -4.58 52.33
CA ILE A 41 42.24 -5.33 51.09
C ILE A 41 42.37 -6.83 51.33
N ARG A 42 43.46 -7.28 51.95
CA ARG A 42 43.68 -8.72 52.24
C ARG A 42 42.61 -9.27 53.16
N VAL A 43 42.20 -8.51 54.17
CA VAL A 43 41.14 -8.89 55.09
C VAL A 43 39.79 -8.97 54.43
N LEU A 44 39.44 -7.99 53.59
CA LEU A 44 38.16 -7.96 52.87
C LEU A 44 38.04 -9.07 51.81
N LYS A 45 39.15 -9.45 51.20
CA LYS A 45 39.19 -10.62 50.29
C LYS A 45 38.84 -11.94 51.00
N GLN A 46 38.96 -12.06 52.36
CA GLN A 46 38.52 -13.25 53.11
C GLN A 46 37.01 -13.37 53.27
N ILE A 47 36.27 -12.28 53.11
CA ILE A 47 34.81 -12.25 53.24
C ILE A 47 34.11 -12.03 51.90
N ASP A 48 34.86 -12.00 50.81
CA ASP A 48 34.39 -11.79 49.44
C ASP A 48 33.61 -10.44 49.27
N ASP A 49 34.03 -9.40 50.01
CA ASP A 49 33.46 -8.08 49.91
C ASP A 49 34.09 -7.30 48.74
N VAL A 50 33.69 -7.66 47.53
CA VAL A 50 34.27 -7.15 46.27
C VAL A 50 34.14 -5.63 46.15
N ALA A 51 33.01 -5.05 46.58
CA ALA A 51 32.77 -3.62 46.47
C ALA A 51 33.77 -2.80 47.29
N LEU A 52 34.00 -3.18 48.56
CA LEU A 52 34.95 -2.51 49.42
C LEU A 52 36.42 -2.74 48.96
N VAL A 53 36.71 -3.92 48.40
CA VAL A 53 38.04 -4.20 47.82
C VAL A 53 38.34 -3.28 46.66
N TRP A 54 37.39 -3.12 45.73
CA TRP A 54 37.58 -2.22 44.59
C TRP A 54 37.75 -0.75 45.04
N ALA A 55 36.87 -0.29 45.94
CA ALA A 55 36.98 1.07 46.47
C ALA A 55 38.37 1.32 47.14
N LEU A 56 38.92 0.34 47.84
CA LEU A 56 40.24 0.44 48.43
C LEU A 56 41.39 0.33 47.40
N GLU A 57 41.23 -0.47 46.37
CA GLU A 57 42.19 -0.60 45.28
C GLU A 57 42.34 0.74 44.48
N GLU A 58 41.25 1.51 44.35
CA GLU A 58 41.28 2.86 43.73
C GLU A 58 42.10 3.84 44.57
N VAL A 59 42.00 3.78 45.89
CA VAL A 59 42.65 4.79 46.78
C VAL A 59 44.03 4.34 47.28
N GLN A 60 44.44 3.12 47.07
CA GLN A 60 45.70 2.56 47.61
C GLN A 60 46.96 3.28 47.20
N PHE A 61 46.93 4.00 46.05
CA PHE A 61 48.11 4.70 45.52
C PHE A 61 48.14 6.19 45.89
N ILE A 62 47.24 6.64 46.75
CA ILE A 62 47.22 8.02 47.23
C ILE A 62 48.34 8.22 48.27
N GLU A 63 49.37 8.98 47.93
CA GLU A 63 50.51 9.19 48.78
C GLU A 63 50.25 10.24 49.88
N GLU A 64 49.36 11.18 49.61
CA GLU A 64 49.04 12.29 50.56
C GLU A 64 48.18 11.76 51.71
N ARG A 65 48.73 11.83 52.92
CA ARG A 65 48.14 11.24 54.13
C ARG A 65 46.74 11.72 54.44
N ASN A 66 46.46 13.01 54.37
CA ASN A 66 45.15 13.53 54.73
C ASN A 66 44.11 13.18 53.61
N LEU A 67 44.52 13.18 52.35
CA LEU A 67 43.67 12.81 51.25
C LEU A 67 43.29 11.32 51.36
N LEU A 68 44.26 10.46 51.61
CA LEU A 68 44.00 9.03 51.82
C LEU A 68 43.11 8.81 53.07
N ALA A 69 43.37 9.47 54.19
CA ALA A 69 42.52 9.36 55.40
C ALA A 69 41.09 9.84 55.15
N GLY A 70 40.92 10.86 54.32
CA GLY A 70 39.61 11.35 53.89
C GLY A 70 38.81 10.29 53.12
N HIS A 71 39.43 9.66 52.10
CA HIS A 71 38.80 8.60 51.33
C HIS A 71 38.54 7.33 52.17
N LEU A 72 39.43 6.98 53.06
CA LEU A 72 39.19 5.86 53.98
C LEU A 72 38.05 6.12 54.95
N ALA A 73 37.95 7.38 55.50
CA ALA A 73 36.84 7.78 56.31
C ALA A 73 35.49 7.81 55.54
N LEU A 74 35.55 8.19 54.24
CA LEU A 74 34.39 8.14 53.34
C LEU A 74 33.89 6.69 53.12
N ILE A 75 34.80 5.75 52.86
CA ILE A 75 34.51 4.33 52.72
C ILE A 75 33.92 3.76 54.03
N MET A 76 34.36 4.27 55.18
CA MET A 76 33.82 3.90 56.48
C MET A 76 32.51 4.62 56.87
N GLU A 77 31.93 5.41 55.94
CA GLU A 77 30.73 6.22 56.15
C GLU A 77 30.87 7.29 57.26
N GLN A 78 32.09 7.67 57.59
CA GLN A 78 32.39 8.70 58.61
C GLN A 78 32.54 10.07 57.95
N TYR A 79 31.45 10.61 57.39
CA TYR A 79 31.44 11.78 56.54
C TYR A 79 31.99 13.07 57.17
N ASP A 80 31.76 13.32 58.47
CA ASP A 80 32.28 14.50 59.13
C ASP A 80 33.81 14.42 59.39
N ILE A 81 34.30 13.18 59.60
CA ILE A 81 35.74 12.95 59.75
C ILE A 81 36.39 13.05 58.36
N ALA A 82 35.77 12.47 57.31
CA ALA A 82 36.24 12.58 55.96
C ALA A 82 36.38 14.05 55.51
N GLU A 83 35.35 14.89 55.76
CA GLU A 83 35.38 16.33 55.50
C GLU A 83 36.56 17.01 56.19
N SER A 84 36.78 16.70 57.45
CA SER A 84 37.91 17.30 58.21
C SER A 84 39.29 16.95 57.63
N HIS A 85 39.44 15.73 57.10
CA HIS A 85 40.65 15.26 56.46
C HIS A 85 40.81 15.90 55.07
N PHE A 86 39.75 15.91 54.23
CA PHE A 86 39.79 16.54 52.93
C PHE A 86 40.13 18.03 53.00
N LEU A 87 39.55 18.77 53.95
CA LEU A 87 39.86 20.19 54.16
C LEU A 87 41.31 20.48 54.57
N ARG A 88 42.01 19.49 55.13
CA ARG A 88 43.44 19.59 55.48
C ARG A 88 44.36 19.03 54.41
N SER A 89 43.81 18.42 53.36
CA SER A 89 44.55 17.83 52.29
C SER A 89 44.97 18.84 51.21
N THR A 90 45.72 18.40 50.22
CA THR A 90 46.07 19.18 49.06
C THR A 90 44.87 19.43 48.11
N LYS A 91 43.78 18.68 48.29
CA LYS A 91 42.54 18.78 47.50
C LYS A 91 41.33 19.04 48.40
N PRO A 92 41.17 20.22 48.97
CA PRO A 92 40.02 20.50 49.86
C PRO A 92 38.68 20.48 49.12
N ILE A 93 38.69 20.55 47.79
CA ILE A 93 37.49 20.49 46.94
C ILE A 93 36.76 19.13 47.06
N GLU A 94 37.49 18.04 47.31
CA GLU A 94 36.90 16.71 47.52
C GLU A 94 35.89 16.68 48.69
N ALA A 95 36.03 17.57 49.66
CA ALA A 95 35.03 17.73 50.73
C ALA A 95 33.70 18.27 50.22
N LEU A 96 33.73 19.17 49.21
CA LEU A 96 32.57 19.75 48.59
C LEU A 96 31.88 18.68 47.69
N ASP A 97 32.65 18.00 46.85
CA ASP A 97 32.16 16.96 45.95
C ASP A 97 31.52 15.84 46.76
N MET A 98 32.17 15.35 47.84
CA MET A 98 31.60 14.37 48.75
C MET A 98 30.24 14.81 49.32
N ARG A 99 30.10 16.06 49.79
CA ARG A 99 28.84 16.55 50.37
C ARG A 99 27.76 16.69 49.30
N ARG A 100 28.11 17.06 48.09
CA ARG A 100 27.25 17.15 46.92
C ARG A 100 26.72 15.77 46.54
N ASP A 101 27.59 14.78 46.44
CA ASP A 101 27.23 13.39 46.09
C ASP A 101 26.34 12.74 47.16
N LEU A 102 26.57 13.08 48.43
CA LEU A 102 25.74 12.64 49.56
C LEU A 102 24.41 13.42 49.69
N LEU A 103 24.14 14.37 48.78
CA LEU A 103 22.96 15.26 48.83
C LEU A 103 22.86 16.07 50.12
N HIS A 104 24.01 16.38 50.81
CA HIS A 104 24.07 17.20 52.00
C HIS A 104 24.17 18.69 51.61
N TRP A 105 23.15 19.22 50.94
CA TRP A 105 23.16 20.48 50.25
C TRP A 105 23.54 21.70 51.09
N GLU A 106 23.04 21.81 52.34
CA GLU A 106 23.34 22.91 53.21
C GLU A 106 24.85 22.97 53.53
N LYS A 107 25.44 21.79 53.85
CA LYS A 107 26.89 21.71 54.10
C LYS A 107 27.68 21.96 52.82
N ALA A 108 27.20 21.43 51.68
CA ALA A 108 27.83 21.68 50.37
C ALA A 108 27.83 23.17 50.03
N LEU A 109 26.75 23.91 50.20
CA LEU A 109 26.68 25.35 49.99
C LEU A 109 27.60 26.15 50.95
N GLN A 110 27.71 25.73 52.22
CA GLN A 110 28.63 26.33 53.18
C GLN A 110 30.09 26.11 52.77
N LEU A 111 30.43 24.93 52.28
CA LEU A 111 31.76 24.64 51.77
C LEU A 111 32.06 25.38 50.45
N ALA A 112 31.10 25.39 49.55
CA ALA A 112 31.23 26.12 48.27
C ALA A 112 31.50 27.60 48.48
N ASN A 113 30.82 28.23 49.45
CA ASN A 113 31.04 29.64 49.75
C ASN A 113 32.49 29.96 50.22
N ARG A 114 33.18 28.95 50.75
CA ARG A 114 34.56 29.10 51.25
C ARG A 114 35.62 28.68 50.21
N LEU A 115 35.32 27.60 49.47
CA LEU A 115 36.32 26.92 48.62
C LEU A 115 36.16 27.26 47.14
N ALA A 116 34.92 27.35 46.66
CA ALA A 116 34.60 27.49 45.25
C ALA A 116 33.27 28.23 45.05
N PRO A 117 33.26 29.59 45.24
CA PRO A 117 32.03 30.38 45.10
C PRO A 117 31.37 30.26 43.71
N GLN A 118 32.18 29.95 42.70
CA GLN A 118 31.70 29.74 41.33
C GLN A 118 30.79 28.51 41.19
N GLU A 119 30.85 27.53 42.11
CA GLU A 119 30.01 26.33 42.10
C GLU A 119 28.65 26.54 42.74
N ILE A 120 28.46 27.65 43.48
CA ILE A 120 27.21 27.92 44.20
C ILE A 120 25.96 27.87 43.30
N PRO A 121 25.95 28.49 42.11
CA PRO A 121 24.80 28.43 41.21
C PRO A 121 24.46 27.00 40.78
N TYR A 122 25.47 26.20 40.48
CA TYR A 122 25.27 24.80 40.05
C TYR A 122 24.70 23.94 41.18
N ILE A 123 25.25 24.04 42.38
CA ILE A 123 24.77 23.33 43.58
C ILE A 123 23.38 23.80 43.94
N SER A 124 23.09 25.10 43.86
CA SER A 124 21.75 25.67 44.12
C SER A 124 20.73 25.13 43.15
N LYS A 125 21.06 25.00 41.87
CA LYS A 125 20.17 24.36 40.87
C LYS A 125 19.86 22.90 41.24
N GLU A 126 20.87 22.11 41.56
CA GLU A 126 20.68 20.71 41.94
C GLU A 126 19.85 20.55 43.23
N TYR A 127 20.11 21.36 44.19
CA TYR A 127 19.32 21.40 45.43
C TYR A 127 17.87 21.81 45.16
N ALA A 128 17.65 22.83 44.34
CA ALA A 128 16.33 23.25 43.92
C ALA A 128 15.53 22.10 43.23
N GLN A 129 16.20 21.34 42.35
CA GLN A 129 15.58 20.19 41.70
C GLN A 129 15.16 19.11 42.69
N GLN A 130 15.98 18.83 43.71
CA GLN A 130 15.59 17.89 44.75
C GLN A 130 14.41 18.41 45.59
N LEU A 131 14.42 19.68 45.98
CA LEU A 131 13.34 20.33 46.70
C LEU A 131 12.02 20.37 45.90
N GLU A 132 12.13 20.56 44.55
CA GLU A 132 10.97 20.43 43.66
C GLU A 132 10.38 19.02 43.72
N PHE A 133 11.24 18.01 43.74
CA PHE A 133 10.84 16.61 43.79
C PHE A 133 10.20 16.23 45.16
N THR A 134 10.74 16.75 46.25
CA THR A 134 10.20 16.53 47.63
C THR A 134 8.94 17.35 47.91
N GLY A 135 8.65 18.37 47.10
CA GLY A 135 7.45 19.20 47.24
C GLY A 135 7.64 20.47 48.03
N GLU A 136 8.87 20.85 48.37
CA GLU A 136 9.18 22.09 49.12
C GLU A 136 9.34 23.27 48.15
N TYR A 137 8.24 23.69 47.54
CA TYR A 137 8.22 24.61 46.41
C TYR A 137 8.77 26.00 46.72
N SER A 138 8.53 26.53 47.94
CA SER A 138 9.06 27.87 48.32
C SER A 138 10.57 27.88 48.48
N ALA A 139 11.13 26.83 49.07
CA ALA A 139 12.57 26.69 49.23
C ALA A 139 13.22 26.42 47.83
N ALA A 140 12.62 25.57 47.04
CA ALA A 140 13.08 25.32 45.66
C ALA A 140 13.12 26.61 44.84
N LEU A 141 12.11 27.48 44.94
CA LEU A 141 12.09 28.77 44.25
C LEU A 141 13.30 29.61 44.58
N THR A 142 13.60 29.77 45.90
CA THR A 142 14.76 30.55 46.35
C THR A 142 16.08 29.99 45.81
N HIS A 143 16.22 28.67 45.83
CA HIS A 143 17.45 28.04 45.30
C HIS A 143 17.56 28.11 43.79
N TYR A 144 16.46 28.06 43.03
CA TYR A 144 16.50 28.32 41.58
C TYR A 144 16.90 29.79 41.27
N GLU A 145 16.41 30.75 42.08
CA GLU A 145 16.82 32.17 41.93
C GLU A 145 18.32 32.36 42.20
N ASN A 146 18.87 31.72 43.22
CA ASN A 146 20.30 31.72 43.57
C ASN A 146 21.13 30.93 42.52
N GLY A 147 20.51 30.10 41.72
CA GLY A 147 21.13 29.31 40.66
C GLY A 147 21.33 30.09 39.37
N ILE A 148 20.83 31.32 39.25
CA ILE A 148 21.02 32.11 38.01
C ILE A 148 22.42 32.71 37.99
N ILE A 149 23.11 32.61 36.85
CA ILE A 149 24.42 33.19 36.59
C ILE A 149 24.22 34.44 35.74
N ASP A 150 24.39 35.62 36.36
CA ASP A 150 24.16 36.89 35.68
C ASP A 150 25.41 37.48 34.97
N ASN A 151 26.62 37.11 35.44
CA ASN A 151 27.87 37.64 34.94
C ASN A 151 28.64 36.58 34.14
N TYR A 152 28.39 36.50 32.85
CA TYR A 152 29.20 35.70 31.94
C TYR A 152 29.77 36.60 30.85
N GLU A 153 31.11 36.64 30.77
CA GLU A 153 31.84 37.38 29.74
C GLU A 153 31.88 36.65 28.37
N THR A 154 31.41 35.44 28.32
CA THR A 154 31.37 34.61 27.10
C THR A 154 30.02 33.90 26.98
N ASP A 155 29.45 33.91 25.78
CA ASP A 155 28.21 33.15 25.40
C ASP A 155 28.46 31.63 25.43
N ALA A 156 28.82 31.10 26.57
CA ALA A 156 28.98 29.68 26.75
C ALA A 156 27.59 29.03 26.72
N GLU A 157 27.33 28.17 25.75
CA GLU A 157 26.07 27.44 25.55
C GLU A 157 25.62 26.71 26.84
N GLU A 158 26.59 26.17 27.60
CA GLU A 158 26.35 25.52 28.90
C GLU A 158 25.74 26.43 29.95
N ILE A 159 26.11 27.71 29.99
CA ILE A 159 25.55 28.70 30.97
C ILE A 159 24.14 29.10 30.54
N LEU A 160 23.89 29.22 29.23
CA LEU A 160 22.55 29.49 28.70
C LEU A 160 21.59 28.38 29.07
N ASP A 161 21.99 27.13 28.84
CA ASP A 161 21.19 25.92 29.20
C ASP A 161 20.95 25.84 30.72
N HIS A 162 21.99 26.11 31.51
CA HIS A 162 21.87 26.16 32.97
C HIS A 162 20.84 27.18 33.42
N ASN A 163 20.95 28.42 32.91
CA ASN A 163 20.03 29.51 33.23
C ASN A 163 18.60 29.22 32.72
N GLU A 164 18.43 28.55 31.56
CA GLU A 164 17.11 28.14 31.07
C GLU A 164 16.46 27.14 32.01
N ILE A 165 17.23 26.17 32.54
CA ILE A 165 16.74 25.21 33.54
C ILE A 165 16.29 25.94 34.80
N CYS A 166 17.10 26.89 35.32
CA CYS A 166 16.77 27.67 36.51
C CYS A 166 15.51 28.51 36.28
N ARG A 167 15.43 29.28 35.18
CA ARG A 167 14.27 30.11 34.82
C ARG A 167 12.99 29.24 34.65
N SER A 168 13.14 28.07 34.07
CA SER A 168 12.06 27.08 33.94
C SER A 168 11.56 26.58 35.30
N GLY A 169 12.52 26.33 36.24
CA GLY A 169 12.23 25.98 37.60
C GLY A 169 11.50 27.11 38.36
N ILE A 170 11.98 28.36 38.22
CA ILE A 170 11.34 29.54 38.81
C ILE A 170 9.88 29.65 38.31
N ALA A 171 9.63 29.48 37.01
CA ALA A 171 8.29 29.58 36.46
C ALA A 171 7.36 28.52 37.10
N ARG A 172 7.79 27.25 37.16
CA ARG A 172 7.00 26.16 37.79
C ARG A 172 6.79 26.38 39.27
N MET A 173 7.85 26.74 40.01
CA MET A 173 7.80 26.92 41.47
C MET A 173 6.99 28.13 41.87
N SER A 174 7.06 29.24 41.12
CA SER A 174 6.21 30.41 41.34
C SER A 174 4.73 30.06 41.28
N ILE A 175 4.32 29.25 40.29
CA ILE A 175 2.93 28.81 40.17
C ILE A 175 2.53 27.95 41.41
N ARG A 176 3.39 26.98 41.76
CA ARG A 176 3.12 26.07 42.91
C ARG A 176 3.12 26.79 44.27
N ALA A 177 3.97 27.80 44.41
CA ALA A 177 4.02 28.64 45.63
C ALA A 177 2.87 29.63 45.74
N GLY A 178 2.04 29.80 44.70
CA GLY A 178 0.85 30.66 44.70
C GLY A 178 1.01 31.98 43.96
N ASP A 179 2.21 32.34 43.49
CA ASP A 179 2.42 33.52 42.65
C ASP A 179 2.19 33.14 41.15
N ILE A 180 0.92 32.89 40.85
CA ILE A 180 0.49 32.41 39.52
C ILE A 180 0.85 33.42 38.42
N ARG A 181 0.67 34.72 38.70
CA ARG A 181 0.92 35.79 37.69
C ARG A 181 2.37 35.85 37.27
N ARG A 182 3.30 35.79 38.23
CA ARG A 182 4.73 35.77 37.99
C ARG A 182 5.11 34.51 37.18
N GLY A 183 4.62 33.34 37.58
CA GLY A 183 4.95 32.11 36.91
C GLY A 183 4.44 32.03 35.45
N ILE A 184 3.22 32.52 35.19
CA ILE A 184 2.68 32.59 33.81
C ILE A 184 3.49 33.57 32.96
N LYS A 185 3.84 34.74 33.50
CA LYS A 185 4.66 35.71 32.77
C LYS A 185 6.01 35.11 32.38
N MET A 186 6.71 34.52 33.34
CA MET A 186 7.97 33.83 33.09
C MET A 186 7.85 32.71 32.06
N ALA A 187 6.84 31.85 32.18
CA ALA A 187 6.61 30.74 31.23
C ALA A 187 6.27 31.24 29.81
N SER A 188 5.63 32.39 29.67
CA SER A 188 5.30 32.97 28.36
C SER A 188 6.51 33.59 27.66
N GLU A 189 7.43 34.16 28.43
CA GLU A 189 8.67 34.79 27.93
C GLU A 189 9.73 33.77 27.51
N LEU A 190 9.71 32.56 28.08
CA LEU A 190 10.61 31.47 27.71
C LEU A 190 10.21 30.82 26.40
N ASP A 191 11.18 30.53 25.51
CA ASP A 191 10.94 29.89 24.23
C ASP A 191 10.61 28.39 24.36
N GLY A 192 11.01 27.75 25.44
CA GLY A 192 10.86 26.33 25.71
C GLY A 192 9.41 25.84 25.69
N ARG A 193 9.06 24.96 24.74
CA ARG A 193 7.70 24.35 24.66
C ARG A 193 7.42 23.47 25.89
N ALA A 194 8.44 22.78 26.41
CA ALA A 194 8.32 21.88 27.55
C ALA A 194 7.88 22.63 28.81
N VAL A 195 8.50 23.77 29.09
CA VAL A 195 8.17 24.62 30.25
C VAL A 195 6.73 25.09 30.21
N LYS A 196 6.27 25.57 29.05
CA LYS A 196 4.86 25.98 28.85
C LYS A 196 3.89 24.86 29.14
N LYS A 197 4.21 23.62 28.70
CA LYS A 197 3.41 22.44 28.97
C LYS A 197 3.38 22.08 30.44
N ASP A 198 4.55 22.12 31.12
CA ASP A 198 4.64 21.74 32.52
C ASP A 198 3.92 22.75 33.41
N CYS A 199 4.11 24.06 33.18
CA CYS A 199 3.39 25.11 33.85
C CYS A 199 1.88 25.02 33.63
N ALA A 200 1.46 24.75 32.38
CA ALA A 200 0.03 24.55 32.08
C ALA A 200 -0.54 23.33 32.79
N LEU A 201 0.22 22.24 32.92
CA LEU A 201 -0.21 21.04 33.68
C LEU A 201 -0.40 21.34 35.15
N ILE A 202 0.49 22.12 35.77
CA ILE A 202 0.36 22.55 37.15
C ILE A 202 -0.90 23.39 37.32
N LEU A 203 -1.14 24.35 36.44
CA LEU A 203 -2.34 25.20 36.47
C LEU A 203 -3.64 24.37 36.28
N GLU A 204 -3.58 23.35 35.41
CA GLU A 204 -4.71 22.42 35.23
C GLU A 204 -5.01 21.65 36.52
N GLN A 205 -3.98 21.19 37.28
CA GLN A 205 -4.14 20.53 38.58
C GLN A 205 -4.73 21.48 39.62
N MET A 206 -4.35 22.76 39.58
CA MET A 206 -4.88 23.82 40.43
C MET A 206 -6.28 24.32 39.99
N LYS A 207 -6.86 23.74 38.93
CA LYS A 207 -8.17 24.11 38.35
C LYS A 207 -8.20 25.53 37.75
N GLN A 208 -7.05 26.10 37.44
CA GLN A 208 -6.90 27.40 36.75
C GLN A 208 -6.93 27.15 35.21
N TYR A 209 -8.09 26.72 34.75
CA TYR A 209 -8.24 26.25 33.37
C TYR A 209 -8.02 27.32 32.30
N GLY A 210 -8.36 28.59 32.59
CA GLY A 210 -8.18 29.70 31.63
C GLY A 210 -6.71 29.95 31.30
N ASP A 211 -5.88 30.01 32.34
CA ASP A 211 -4.46 30.26 32.23
C ASP A 211 -3.70 29.03 31.70
N ALA A 212 -4.13 27.84 32.12
CA ALA A 212 -3.62 26.60 31.60
C ALA A 212 -3.82 26.49 30.06
N ALA A 213 -5.02 26.84 29.60
CA ALA A 213 -5.33 26.81 28.17
C ALA A 213 -4.46 27.80 27.38
N LEU A 214 -4.21 28.99 27.94
CA LEU A 214 -3.37 30.00 27.31
C LEU A 214 -1.91 29.52 27.15
N LEU A 215 -1.34 28.91 28.19
CA LEU A 215 0.03 28.37 28.11
C LEU A 215 0.13 27.16 27.18
N TYR A 216 -0.89 26.28 27.15
CA TYR A 216 -0.94 25.19 26.17
C TYR A 216 -1.03 25.72 24.73
N GLU A 217 -1.79 26.79 24.50
CA GLU A 217 -1.90 27.44 23.18
C GLU A 217 -0.57 28.04 22.75
N LEU A 218 0.10 28.79 23.63
CA LEU A 218 1.43 29.37 23.40
C LEU A 218 2.51 28.30 23.16
N GLY A 219 2.35 27.12 23.78
CA GLY A 219 3.20 25.96 23.56
C GLY A 219 2.86 25.13 22.31
N HIS A 220 1.83 25.52 21.55
CA HIS A 220 1.29 24.76 20.40
C HIS A 220 0.74 23.36 20.76
N PHE A 221 0.26 23.16 21.99
CA PHE A 221 -0.42 21.95 22.44
C PHE A 221 -1.95 22.07 22.33
N TYR A 222 -2.43 22.33 21.12
CA TYR A 222 -3.84 22.65 20.84
C TYR A 222 -4.84 21.62 21.35
N ASP A 223 -4.52 20.34 21.25
CA ASP A 223 -5.38 19.25 21.74
C ASP A 223 -5.59 19.36 23.27
N ARG A 224 -4.52 19.63 24.02
CA ARG A 224 -4.61 19.82 25.47
C ARG A 224 -5.31 21.13 25.84
N ALA A 225 -5.01 22.21 25.12
CA ALA A 225 -5.68 23.50 25.29
C ALA A 225 -7.20 23.34 25.12
N ALA A 226 -7.64 22.68 24.06
CA ALA A 226 -9.05 22.42 23.80
C ALA A 226 -9.68 21.51 24.86
N ALA A 227 -8.98 20.46 25.32
CA ALA A 227 -9.45 19.57 26.38
C ALA A 227 -9.67 20.31 27.72
N VAL A 228 -8.77 21.23 28.04
CA VAL A 228 -8.89 22.07 29.25
C VAL A 228 -10.03 23.08 29.09
N CYS A 229 -10.19 23.69 27.91
CA CYS A 229 -11.33 24.57 27.63
C CYS A 229 -12.69 23.83 27.70
N LEU A 230 -12.74 22.56 27.30
CA LEU A 230 -13.91 21.70 27.47
C LEU A 230 -14.26 21.50 28.96
N LYS A 231 -13.24 21.24 29.81
CA LYS A 231 -13.42 21.14 31.29
C LYS A 231 -13.90 22.45 31.89
N ALA A 232 -13.43 23.57 31.36
CA ALA A 232 -13.84 24.90 31.77
C ALA A 232 -15.22 25.33 31.22
N LYS A 233 -15.85 24.52 30.38
CA LYS A 233 -17.10 24.85 29.63
C LYS A 233 -17.00 26.13 28.78
N ASN A 234 -15.82 26.46 28.29
CA ASN A 234 -15.60 27.63 27.45
C ASN A 234 -15.68 27.21 25.95
N TRP A 235 -16.89 27.07 25.45
CA TRP A 235 -17.18 26.54 24.12
C TRP A 235 -16.70 27.45 22.99
N THR A 236 -16.66 28.77 23.22
CA THR A 236 -16.19 29.74 22.21
C THR A 236 -14.71 29.52 21.89
N LYS A 237 -13.87 29.45 22.92
CA LYS A 237 -12.43 29.15 22.74
C LYS A 237 -12.18 27.77 22.15
N VAL A 238 -12.98 26.77 22.51
CA VAL A 238 -12.89 25.45 21.86
C VAL A 238 -13.14 25.55 20.38
N GLY A 239 -14.19 26.29 19.97
CA GLY A 239 -14.52 26.53 18.56
C GLY A 239 -13.36 27.16 17.78
N ASP A 240 -12.67 28.15 18.36
CA ASP A 240 -11.53 28.83 17.75
C ASP A 240 -10.30 27.90 17.60
N LEU A 241 -10.14 26.96 18.52
CA LEU A 241 -9.02 26.00 18.52
C LEU A 241 -9.27 24.77 17.62
N LEU A 242 -10.53 24.44 17.34
CA LEU A 242 -10.90 23.24 16.56
C LEU A 242 -10.14 23.03 15.24
N PRO A 243 -9.88 24.07 14.42
CA PRO A 243 -9.13 23.89 13.17
C PRO A 243 -7.71 23.38 13.38
N LYS A 244 -7.13 23.59 14.58
CA LYS A 244 -5.77 23.20 14.94
C LYS A 244 -5.74 21.89 15.75
N VAL A 245 -6.90 21.42 16.23
CA VAL A 245 -7.05 20.20 17.05
C VAL A 245 -7.11 18.96 16.17
N ARG A 246 -6.26 17.97 16.45
CA ARG A 246 -6.22 16.70 15.73
C ARG A 246 -6.94 15.56 16.43
N SER A 247 -7.27 15.69 17.69
CA SER A 247 -7.90 14.64 18.51
C SER A 247 -9.38 14.45 18.15
N PRO A 248 -9.78 13.26 17.62
CA PRO A 248 -11.17 12.99 17.27
C PRO A 248 -12.11 13.04 18.49
N LYS A 249 -11.61 12.63 19.66
CA LYS A 249 -12.41 12.63 20.91
C LYS A 249 -12.86 14.02 21.32
N ILE A 250 -12.00 15.01 21.19
CA ILE A 250 -12.31 16.41 21.54
C ILE A 250 -13.34 16.97 20.57
N GLN A 251 -13.17 16.70 19.29
CA GLN A 251 -14.10 17.13 18.25
C GLN A 251 -15.50 16.51 18.43
N ALA A 252 -15.56 15.22 18.76
CA ALA A 252 -16.82 14.54 19.03
C ALA A 252 -17.52 15.10 20.30
N GLN A 253 -16.76 15.40 21.36
CA GLN A 253 -17.31 16.02 22.57
C GLN A 253 -17.87 17.42 22.30
N TYR A 254 -17.15 18.22 21.51
CA TYR A 254 -17.65 19.53 21.07
C TYR A 254 -18.91 19.38 20.21
N GLY A 255 -18.94 18.42 19.30
CA GLY A 255 -20.11 18.09 18.50
C GLY A 255 -21.36 17.83 19.36
N LYS A 256 -21.22 17.02 20.42
CA LYS A 256 -22.32 16.75 21.38
C LYS A 256 -22.84 18.02 22.06
N VAL A 257 -21.95 18.89 22.44
CA VAL A 257 -22.33 20.15 23.07
C VAL A 257 -23.06 21.06 22.09
N MET A 258 -22.55 21.20 20.88
CA MET A 258 -23.19 22.02 19.84
C MET A 258 -24.56 21.46 19.45
N GLU A 259 -24.72 20.13 19.45
CA GLU A 259 -26.01 19.49 19.26
C GLU A 259 -27.00 19.86 20.36
N GLY A 260 -26.55 19.84 21.63
CA GLY A 260 -27.34 20.29 22.78
C GLY A 260 -27.76 21.76 22.72
N GLU A 261 -26.91 22.61 22.12
CA GLU A 261 -27.22 24.03 21.84
C GLU A 261 -28.05 24.26 20.56
N LYS A 262 -28.48 23.19 19.91
CA LYS A 262 -29.22 23.22 18.62
C LYS A 262 -28.46 23.86 17.44
N LYS A 263 -27.14 23.93 17.53
CA LYS A 263 -26.25 24.42 16.48
C LYS A 263 -25.80 23.27 15.54
N TYR A 264 -26.78 22.67 14.85
CA TYR A 264 -26.61 21.41 14.13
C TYR A 264 -25.55 21.46 13.01
N LYS A 265 -25.40 22.60 12.30
CA LYS A 265 -24.35 22.74 11.27
C LYS A 265 -22.94 22.64 11.86
N GLN A 266 -22.71 23.27 13.01
CA GLN A 266 -21.42 23.22 13.68
C GLN A 266 -21.18 21.83 14.31
N ALA A 267 -22.21 21.20 14.84
CA ALA A 267 -22.15 19.84 15.34
C ALA A 267 -21.80 18.84 14.23
N ALA A 268 -22.44 18.92 13.07
CA ALA A 268 -22.17 18.06 11.92
C ALA A 268 -20.71 18.21 11.43
N LEU A 269 -20.20 19.45 11.37
CA LEU A 269 -18.80 19.71 10.99
C LEU A 269 -17.82 19.11 12.00
N ALA A 270 -18.10 19.27 13.29
CA ALA A 270 -17.27 18.71 14.36
C ALA A 270 -17.25 17.17 14.33
N TYR A 271 -18.39 16.52 14.16
CA TYR A 271 -18.48 15.08 14.01
C TYR A 271 -17.79 14.57 12.73
N LYS A 272 -17.89 15.33 11.62
CA LYS A 272 -17.17 15.00 10.38
C LYS A 272 -15.65 15.00 10.59
N ASN A 273 -15.14 16.01 11.28
CA ASN A 273 -13.71 16.09 11.61
C ASN A 273 -13.29 15.01 12.63
N ALA A 274 -14.21 14.59 13.50
CA ALA A 274 -14.01 13.47 14.42
C ALA A 274 -14.05 12.10 13.72
N ARG A 275 -14.45 12.04 12.45
CA ARG A 275 -14.74 10.82 11.69
C ARG A 275 -15.89 9.99 12.27
N ASP A 276 -16.77 10.63 13.00
CA ASP A 276 -18.00 10.04 13.54
C ASP A 276 -19.14 10.25 12.55
N TYR A 277 -19.08 9.49 11.46
CA TYR A 277 -19.98 9.65 10.31
C TYR A 277 -21.43 9.28 10.64
N ASP A 278 -21.65 8.40 11.62
CA ASP A 278 -22.99 7.97 12.03
C ASP A 278 -23.78 9.15 12.60
N ASN A 279 -23.15 9.92 13.48
CA ASN A 279 -23.76 11.12 14.04
C ASN A 279 -23.89 12.23 12.98
N VAL A 280 -22.96 12.33 12.01
CA VAL A 280 -23.11 13.27 10.90
C VAL A 280 -24.36 12.96 10.08
N VAL A 281 -24.52 11.69 9.67
CA VAL A 281 -25.67 11.23 8.89
C VAL A 281 -26.97 11.45 9.65
N ARG A 282 -27.02 11.11 10.93
CA ARG A 282 -28.18 11.32 11.79
C ARG A 282 -28.59 12.81 11.82
N ILE A 283 -27.63 13.70 12.04
CA ILE A 283 -27.94 15.16 12.11
C ILE A 283 -28.38 15.69 10.76
N LEU A 284 -27.77 15.24 9.66
CA LEU A 284 -28.15 15.65 8.30
C LEU A 284 -29.58 15.23 7.94
N LEU A 285 -30.00 14.03 8.38
CA LEU A 285 -31.35 13.51 8.08
C LEU A 285 -32.41 14.04 9.04
N ASP A 286 -32.13 14.05 10.37
CA ASP A 286 -33.17 14.34 11.38
C ASP A 286 -33.38 15.85 11.61
N TYR A 287 -32.34 16.68 11.42
CA TYR A 287 -32.38 18.10 11.83
C TYR A 287 -32.07 19.09 10.71
N LEU A 288 -31.27 18.73 9.72
CA LEU A 288 -30.88 19.65 8.64
C LEU A 288 -31.66 19.39 7.32
N ASP A 289 -32.35 18.26 7.24
CA ASP A 289 -33.13 17.83 6.06
C ASP A 289 -32.32 17.88 4.74
N MET A 290 -31.08 17.36 4.81
CA MET A 290 -30.12 17.35 3.68
C MET A 290 -29.75 15.90 3.30
N PRO A 291 -30.69 15.14 2.70
CA PRO A 291 -30.47 13.72 2.38
C PRO A 291 -29.37 13.49 1.34
N GLU A 292 -29.18 14.39 0.39
CA GLU A 292 -28.14 14.28 -0.63
C GLU A 292 -26.73 14.30 -0.02
N GLU A 293 -26.50 15.19 0.96
CA GLU A 293 -25.22 15.21 1.69
C GLU A 293 -25.03 13.99 2.57
N ALA A 294 -26.09 13.50 3.20
CA ALA A 294 -26.06 12.27 3.99
C ALA A 294 -25.65 11.05 3.14
N VAL A 295 -26.25 10.91 1.97
CA VAL A 295 -25.89 9.89 0.97
C VAL A 295 -24.41 9.99 0.57
N ARG A 296 -23.95 11.20 0.29
CA ARG A 296 -22.56 11.44 -0.09
C ARG A 296 -21.59 11.02 1.02
N VAL A 297 -21.90 11.41 2.25
CA VAL A 297 -21.08 11.04 3.43
C VAL A 297 -21.04 9.51 3.62
N VAL A 298 -22.16 8.83 3.46
CA VAL A 298 -22.22 7.36 3.58
C VAL A 298 -21.43 6.67 2.46
N LYS A 299 -21.54 7.12 1.22
CA LYS A 299 -20.77 6.56 0.09
C LYS A 299 -19.26 6.76 0.25
N GLU A 300 -18.83 7.92 0.77
CA GLU A 300 -17.42 8.23 1.04
C GLU A 300 -16.87 7.45 2.26
N SER A 301 -17.63 7.35 3.34
CA SER A 301 -17.18 6.75 4.61
C SER A 301 -17.38 5.24 4.68
N ARG A 302 -18.30 4.69 3.91
CA ARG A 302 -18.79 3.29 3.99
C ARG A 302 -19.26 2.90 5.40
N SER A 303 -19.84 3.85 6.14
CA SER A 303 -20.37 3.58 7.47
C SER A 303 -21.59 2.67 7.41
N VAL A 304 -21.56 1.56 8.14
CA VAL A 304 -22.64 0.57 8.20
C VAL A 304 -23.87 1.13 8.89
N GLU A 305 -23.70 1.78 10.04
CA GLU A 305 -24.83 2.37 10.79
C GLU A 305 -25.40 3.60 10.07
N GLY A 306 -24.53 4.43 9.45
CA GLY A 306 -24.96 5.53 8.60
C GLY A 306 -25.81 5.06 7.42
N ALA A 307 -25.41 3.95 6.76
CA ALA A 307 -26.16 3.36 5.66
C ALA A 307 -27.54 2.85 6.11
N LYS A 308 -27.66 2.25 7.31
CA LYS A 308 -28.96 1.85 7.89
C LYS A 308 -29.90 3.04 8.13
N LEU A 309 -29.35 4.15 8.61
CA LEU A 309 -30.15 5.36 8.81
C LEU A 309 -30.67 5.93 7.50
N VAL A 310 -29.81 5.98 6.46
CA VAL A 310 -30.20 6.41 5.12
C VAL A 310 -31.23 5.46 4.51
N ALA A 311 -31.03 4.13 4.63
CA ALA A 311 -31.99 3.15 4.14
C ALA A 311 -33.39 3.31 4.79
N LYS A 312 -33.45 3.50 6.10
CA LYS A 312 -34.70 3.77 6.83
C LYS A 312 -35.37 5.06 6.36
N PHE A 313 -34.58 6.09 6.07
CA PHE A 313 -35.09 7.36 5.57
C PHE A 313 -35.72 7.20 4.19
N PHE A 314 -35.00 6.57 3.23
CA PHE A 314 -35.54 6.32 1.87
C PHE A 314 -36.73 5.36 1.89
N GLY A 315 -36.73 4.37 2.77
CA GLY A 315 -37.90 3.49 2.96
C GLY A 315 -39.15 4.26 3.40
N LYS A 316 -39.01 5.28 4.27
CA LYS A 316 -40.13 6.17 4.65
C LYS A 316 -40.62 7.07 3.52
N LEU A 317 -39.71 7.49 2.62
CA LEU A 317 -40.03 8.29 1.43
C LEU A 317 -40.65 7.48 0.30
N GLY A 318 -40.63 6.13 0.37
CA GLY A 318 -41.15 5.25 -0.68
C GLY A 318 -40.16 4.97 -1.82
N ASP A 319 -38.93 5.44 -1.72
CA ASP A 319 -37.86 5.08 -2.67
C ASP A 319 -37.19 3.77 -2.25
N GLN A 320 -37.85 2.67 -2.63
CA GLN A 320 -37.41 1.32 -2.28
C GLN A 320 -36.09 0.92 -2.97
N ALA A 321 -35.80 1.48 -4.15
CA ALA A 321 -34.55 1.16 -4.86
C ALA A 321 -33.32 1.65 -4.08
N SER A 322 -33.33 2.92 -3.69
CA SER A 322 -32.27 3.47 -2.84
C SER A 322 -32.21 2.80 -1.47
N ALA A 323 -33.38 2.46 -0.90
CA ALA A 323 -33.41 1.73 0.38
C ALA A 323 -32.69 0.36 0.29
N ILE A 324 -32.90 -0.41 -0.78
CA ILE A 324 -32.23 -1.69 -1.02
C ILE A 324 -30.71 -1.49 -1.16
N GLU A 325 -30.26 -0.51 -1.97
CA GLU A 325 -28.84 -0.20 -2.16
C GLU A 325 -28.15 0.08 -0.82
N PHE A 326 -28.75 0.91 0.04
CA PHE A 326 -28.19 1.25 1.33
C PHE A 326 -28.31 0.14 2.38
N LEU A 327 -29.34 -0.74 2.30
CA LEU A 327 -29.40 -1.95 3.11
C LEU A 327 -28.27 -2.92 2.78
N VAL A 328 -27.93 -3.09 1.52
CA VAL A 328 -26.77 -3.89 1.09
C VAL A 328 -25.47 -3.27 1.59
N LEU A 329 -25.28 -1.97 1.45
CA LEU A 329 -24.11 -1.24 2.00
C LEU A 329 -23.98 -1.38 3.52
N SER A 330 -25.10 -1.52 4.23
CA SER A 330 -25.13 -1.73 5.68
C SER A 330 -24.98 -3.20 6.11
N GLN A 331 -24.69 -4.09 5.16
CA GLN A 331 -24.57 -5.53 5.38
C GLN A 331 -25.86 -6.20 5.91
N CYS A 332 -26.99 -5.54 5.80
CA CYS A 332 -28.31 -6.09 6.15
C CYS A 332 -28.94 -6.84 4.95
N HIS A 333 -28.23 -7.83 4.43
CA HIS A 333 -28.56 -8.52 3.17
C HIS A 333 -29.91 -9.24 3.21
N GLN A 334 -30.32 -9.81 4.37
CA GLN A 334 -31.60 -10.50 4.50
C GLN A 334 -32.78 -9.53 4.39
N GLU A 335 -32.69 -8.37 5.03
CA GLU A 335 -33.71 -7.32 4.94
C GLU A 335 -33.78 -6.74 3.53
N ALA A 336 -32.59 -6.53 2.91
CA ALA A 336 -32.50 -6.06 1.53
C ALA A 336 -33.14 -7.04 0.53
N PHE A 337 -32.88 -8.34 0.70
CA PHE A 337 -33.45 -9.39 -0.13
C PHE A 337 -34.98 -9.46 0.00
N GLN A 338 -35.51 -9.47 1.24
CA GLN A 338 -36.94 -9.48 1.50
C GLN A 338 -37.66 -8.25 0.92
N LEU A 339 -37.03 -7.07 1.07
CA LEU A 339 -37.58 -5.84 0.48
C LEU A 339 -37.55 -5.90 -1.06
N ALA A 340 -36.47 -6.37 -1.64
CA ALA A 340 -36.33 -6.53 -3.09
C ALA A 340 -37.32 -7.55 -3.67
N GLU A 341 -37.59 -8.63 -2.92
CA GLU A 341 -38.59 -9.65 -3.30
C GLU A 341 -40.03 -9.11 -3.25
N SER A 342 -40.39 -8.40 -2.17
CA SER A 342 -41.74 -7.84 -1.99
C SER A 342 -42.05 -6.77 -3.04
N GLU A 343 -41.07 -5.94 -3.38
CA GLU A 343 -41.21 -4.83 -4.33
C GLU A 343 -40.88 -5.21 -5.79
N GLN A 344 -40.54 -6.48 -6.05
CA GLN A 344 -40.15 -6.99 -7.36
C GLN A 344 -38.93 -6.26 -7.99
N LYS A 345 -38.03 -5.75 -7.17
CA LYS A 345 -36.81 -5.02 -7.57
C LYS A 345 -35.53 -5.82 -7.32
N MET A 346 -35.59 -7.13 -7.59
CA MET A 346 -34.46 -8.02 -7.35
C MET A 346 -33.23 -7.69 -8.23
N ASP A 347 -33.45 -7.07 -9.39
CA ASP A 347 -32.35 -6.62 -10.25
C ASP A 347 -31.51 -5.53 -9.55
N VAL A 348 -32.14 -4.63 -8.80
CA VAL A 348 -31.44 -3.59 -8.00
C VAL A 348 -30.61 -4.24 -6.88
N TYR A 349 -31.16 -5.27 -6.23
CA TYR A 349 -30.43 -6.02 -5.21
C TYR A 349 -29.24 -6.76 -5.80
N ALA A 350 -29.42 -7.36 -6.97
CA ALA A 350 -28.38 -8.07 -7.69
C ALA A 350 -27.24 -7.14 -8.13
N ASP A 351 -27.57 -5.94 -8.61
CA ASP A 351 -26.58 -4.92 -8.98
C ASP A 351 -25.87 -4.34 -7.75
N ALA A 352 -26.58 -4.19 -6.63
CA ALA A 352 -25.99 -3.67 -5.39
C ALA A 352 -25.01 -4.65 -4.73
N ILE A 353 -25.24 -5.96 -4.82
CA ILE A 353 -24.30 -6.98 -4.33
C ILE A 353 -23.06 -7.08 -5.22
N ASP A 354 -23.25 -6.95 -6.56
CA ASP A 354 -22.23 -7.06 -7.61
C ASP A 354 -21.22 -8.20 -7.38
N GLU A 355 -19.92 -7.87 -7.27
CA GLU A 355 -18.85 -8.87 -7.09
C GLU A 355 -18.58 -9.24 -5.62
N ASN A 356 -19.15 -8.50 -4.67
CA ASN A 356 -18.86 -8.63 -3.24
C ASN A 356 -19.82 -9.55 -2.48
N GLY A 357 -20.73 -10.21 -3.18
CA GLY A 357 -21.70 -11.12 -2.58
C GLY A 357 -21.06 -12.40 -2.02
N THR A 358 -21.68 -12.96 -0.97
CA THR A 358 -21.30 -14.28 -0.45
C THR A 358 -21.90 -15.40 -1.30
N VAL A 359 -21.30 -16.58 -1.22
CA VAL A 359 -21.79 -17.79 -1.92
C VAL A 359 -23.28 -18.05 -1.63
N GLU A 360 -23.70 -17.87 -0.38
CA GLU A 360 -25.09 -18.08 0.05
C GLU A 360 -26.05 -17.05 -0.57
N GLN A 361 -25.63 -15.80 -0.66
CA GLN A 361 -26.44 -14.72 -1.27
C GLN A 361 -26.63 -14.95 -2.77
N PHE A 362 -25.55 -15.33 -3.46
CA PHE A 362 -25.65 -15.66 -4.88
C PHE A 362 -26.51 -16.91 -5.13
N ALA A 363 -26.46 -17.91 -4.24
CA ALA A 363 -27.30 -19.08 -4.34
C ALA A 363 -28.80 -18.74 -4.16
N GLN A 364 -29.12 -17.92 -3.15
CA GLN A 364 -30.52 -17.45 -2.94
C GLN A 364 -31.03 -16.64 -4.13
N LEU A 365 -30.16 -15.77 -4.68
CA LEU A 365 -30.51 -14.99 -5.86
C LEU A 365 -30.72 -15.86 -7.10
N ALA A 366 -29.90 -16.87 -7.29
CA ALA A 366 -30.03 -17.84 -8.37
C ALA A 366 -31.32 -18.63 -8.26
N ASP A 367 -31.65 -19.12 -7.06
CA ASP A 367 -32.90 -19.86 -6.81
C ASP A 367 -34.16 -18.99 -7.07
N TYR A 368 -34.08 -17.69 -6.71
CA TYR A 368 -35.15 -16.73 -7.01
C TYR A 368 -35.39 -16.57 -8.52
N PHE A 369 -34.29 -16.37 -9.30
CA PHE A 369 -34.42 -16.24 -10.77
C PHE A 369 -34.82 -17.54 -11.43
N ALA A 370 -34.40 -18.70 -10.91
CA ALA A 370 -34.83 -20.02 -11.39
C ALA A 370 -36.34 -20.22 -11.22
N ALA A 371 -36.89 -19.85 -10.05
CA ALA A 371 -38.33 -19.92 -9.79
C ALA A 371 -39.17 -19.09 -10.77
N ARG A 372 -38.59 -17.97 -11.28
CA ARG A 372 -39.24 -17.10 -12.29
C ARG A 372 -38.89 -17.44 -13.73
N LYS A 373 -38.25 -18.58 -13.97
CA LYS A 373 -37.83 -19.08 -15.30
C LYS A 373 -36.85 -18.15 -16.05
N ASN A 374 -36.14 -17.28 -15.35
CA ASN A 374 -35.06 -16.52 -15.93
C ASN A 374 -33.75 -17.34 -15.82
N TYR A 375 -33.59 -18.29 -16.73
CA TYR A 375 -32.51 -19.27 -16.65
C TYR A 375 -31.13 -18.68 -16.90
N SER A 376 -31.01 -17.65 -17.72
CA SER A 376 -29.73 -16.95 -17.96
C SER A 376 -29.19 -16.31 -16.69
N SER A 377 -30.01 -15.53 -15.97
CA SER A 377 -29.63 -14.93 -14.70
C SER A 377 -29.41 -15.98 -13.61
N ALA A 378 -30.26 -17.00 -13.52
CA ALA A 378 -30.12 -18.11 -12.57
C ALA A 378 -28.76 -18.82 -12.75
N GLY A 379 -28.42 -19.17 -13.98
CA GLY A 379 -27.12 -19.78 -14.30
C GLY A 379 -25.94 -18.90 -13.97
N LYS A 380 -26.00 -17.58 -14.27
CA LYS A 380 -24.96 -16.60 -13.93
C LYS A 380 -24.71 -16.53 -12.41
N TYR A 381 -25.77 -16.50 -11.59
CA TYR A 381 -25.62 -16.39 -10.14
C TYR A 381 -25.23 -17.73 -9.49
N HIS A 382 -25.68 -18.88 -10.02
CA HIS A 382 -25.13 -20.18 -9.60
C HIS A 382 -23.65 -20.33 -9.93
N TYR A 383 -23.18 -19.79 -11.06
CA TYR A 383 -21.76 -19.73 -11.38
C TYR A 383 -20.99 -18.89 -10.36
N LYS A 384 -21.47 -17.67 -10.04
CA LYS A 384 -20.89 -16.81 -8.99
C LYS A 384 -20.91 -17.50 -7.59
N ALA A 385 -21.88 -18.36 -7.33
CA ALA A 385 -21.96 -19.18 -6.12
C ALA A 385 -21.06 -20.43 -6.15
N ALA A 386 -20.28 -20.63 -7.21
CA ALA A 386 -19.46 -21.82 -7.45
C ALA A 386 -20.25 -23.15 -7.51
N HIS A 387 -21.55 -23.09 -7.79
CA HIS A 387 -22.38 -24.25 -8.03
C HIS A 387 -22.37 -24.60 -9.53
N TYR A 388 -21.24 -25.07 -10.04
CA TYR A 388 -20.93 -25.20 -11.46
C TYR A 388 -21.89 -26.15 -12.22
N GLU A 389 -22.29 -27.25 -11.61
CA GLU A 389 -23.21 -28.22 -12.22
C GLU A 389 -24.58 -27.58 -12.48
N LYS A 390 -25.17 -26.99 -11.44
CA LYS A 390 -26.47 -26.31 -11.56
C LYS A 390 -26.39 -25.11 -12.50
N ALA A 391 -25.29 -24.36 -12.43
CA ALA A 391 -25.06 -23.23 -13.32
C ALA A 391 -25.11 -23.66 -14.78
N LEU A 392 -24.40 -24.76 -15.13
CA LEU A 392 -24.38 -25.29 -16.48
C LEU A 392 -25.75 -25.74 -16.91
N ASP A 393 -26.51 -26.44 -16.04
CA ASP A 393 -27.86 -26.90 -16.35
C ASP A 393 -28.79 -25.75 -16.75
N PHE A 394 -28.82 -24.68 -15.96
CA PHE A 394 -29.65 -23.52 -16.27
C PHE A 394 -29.15 -22.74 -17.51
N LEU A 395 -27.86 -22.62 -17.72
CA LEU A 395 -27.31 -21.91 -18.87
C LEU A 395 -27.58 -22.66 -20.18
N LEU A 396 -27.51 -23.99 -20.17
CA LEU A 396 -27.83 -24.81 -21.36
C LEU A 396 -29.31 -24.81 -21.70
N LEU A 397 -30.21 -24.63 -20.71
CA LEU A 397 -31.65 -24.45 -20.99
C LEU A 397 -31.93 -23.18 -21.81
N ASN A 398 -31.08 -22.17 -21.72
CA ASN A 398 -31.15 -20.93 -22.51
C ASN A 398 -30.03 -20.87 -23.57
N GLY A 399 -29.69 -22.00 -24.17
CA GLY A 399 -28.54 -22.14 -25.08
C GLY A 399 -28.62 -21.39 -26.44
N GLU A 400 -29.71 -20.63 -26.67
CA GLU A 400 -29.80 -19.71 -27.81
C GLU A 400 -29.21 -18.33 -27.51
N ASP A 401 -29.05 -17.97 -26.22
CA ASP A 401 -28.49 -16.68 -25.80
C ASP A 401 -26.95 -16.73 -25.84
N PRO A 402 -26.32 -15.88 -26.66
CA PRO A 402 -24.87 -15.83 -26.76
C PRO A 402 -24.16 -15.51 -25.44
N GLU A 403 -24.77 -14.72 -24.53
CA GLU A 403 -24.19 -14.38 -23.24
C GLU A 403 -24.27 -15.56 -22.26
N ALA A 404 -25.37 -16.33 -22.29
CA ALA A 404 -25.47 -17.55 -21.51
C ALA A 404 -24.41 -18.58 -21.91
N LEU A 405 -24.15 -18.75 -23.21
CA LEU A 405 -23.09 -19.64 -23.69
C LEU A 405 -21.68 -19.17 -23.29
N LYS A 406 -21.42 -17.88 -23.29
CA LYS A 406 -20.13 -17.36 -22.80
C LYS A 406 -19.93 -17.67 -21.33
N THR A 407 -20.95 -17.41 -20.51
CA THR A 407 -20.91 -17.73 -19.08
C THR A 407 -20.76 -19.24 -18.83
N ALA A 408 -21.42 -20.09 -19.64
CA ALA A 408 -21.26 -21.53 -19.57
C ALA A 408 -19.80 -21.98 -19.85
N ILE A 409 -19.17 -21.38 -20.84
CA ILE A 409 -17.76 -21.65 -21.16
C ILE A 409 -16.84 -21.25 -19.98
N GLU A 410 -17.02 -20.08 -19.40
CA GLU A 410 -16.27 -19.62 -18.24
C GLU A 410 -16.51 -20.52 -17.02
N CYS A 411 -17.77 -20.89 -16.77
CA CYS A 411 -18.16 -21.80 -15.70
C CYS A 411 -17.43 -23.16 -15.80
N VAL A 412 -17.40 -23.77 -16.97
CA VAL A 412 -16.74 -25.07 -17.18
C VAL A 412 -15.22 -24.93 -17.13
N ALA A 413 -14.67 -23.82 -17.63
CA ALA A 413 -13.24 -23.56 -17.59
C ALA A 413 -12.72 -23.42 -16.14
N ASP A 414 -13.49 -22.79 -15.27
CA ASP A 414 -13.14 -22.62 -13.86
C ASP A 414 -13.38 -23.90 -13.05
N ALA A 415 -14.44 -24.63 -13.34
CA ALA A 415 -14.76 -25.90 -12.68
C ALA A 415 -13.70 -26.98 -12.94
N ARG A 416 -13.09 -27.00 -14.15
CA ARG A 416 -12.13 -28.02 -14.61
C ARG A 416 -12.60 -29.45 -14.45
N ASP A 417 -13.90 -29.66 -14.47
CA ASP A 417 -14.51 -30.98 -14.35
C ASP A 417 -14.64 -31.63 -15.74
N PRO A 418 -14.11 -32.84 -15.95
CA PRO A 418 -14.20 -33.55 -17.23
C PRO A 418 -15.64 -33.86 -17.68
N GLU A 419 -16.54 -34.08 -16.72
CA GLU A 419 -17.93 -34.41 -17.04
C GLU A 419 -18.70 -33.18 -17.54
N LEU A 420 -18.54 -32.05 -16.85
CA LEU A 420 -19.10 -30.76 -17.29
C LEU A 420 -18.51 -30.32 -18.64
N SER A 421 -17.21 -30.54 -18.82
CA SER A 421 -16.54 -30.32 -20.10
C SER A 421 -17.14 -31.11 -21.25
N ARG A 422 -17.42 -32.37 -21.02
CA ARG A 422 -18.05 -33.24 -22.01
C ARG A 422 -19.48 -32.78 -22.33
N ARG A 423 -20.30 -32.52 -21.31
CA ARG A 423 -21.66 -32.03 -21.49
C ARG A 423 -21.74 -30.74 -22.31
N LEU A 424 -20.86 -29.77 -22.02
CA LEU A 424 -20.78 -28.53 -22.78
C LEU A 424 -20.33 -28.78 -24.23
N THR A 425 -19.36 -29.67 -24.46
CA THR A 425 -18.87 -29.98 -25.79
C THR A 425 -19.93 -30.65 -26.62
N ASP A 426 -20.63 -31.64 -26.07
CA ASP A 426 -21.73 -32.37 -26.73
C ASP A 426 -22.89 -31.40 -27.12
N PHE A 427 -23.15 -30.42 -26.25
CA PHE A 427 -24.15 -29.38 -26.54
C PHE A 427 -23.66 -28.42 -27.66
N LEU A 428 -22.43 -27.95 -27.61
CA LEU A 428 -21.87 -27.04 -28.64
C LEU A 428 -21.75 -27.73 -30.01
N MET A 429 -21.48 -29.03 -30.05
CA MET A 429 -21.45 -29.84 -31.27
C MET A 429 -22.83 -30.17 -31.82
N GLY A 430 -23.88 -29.97 -31.00
CA GLY A 430 -25.26 -30.34 -31.38
C GLY A 430 -25.58 -31.82 -31.20
N GLU A 431 -24.79 -32.56 -30.41
CA GLU A 431 -25.09 -33.99 -30.14
C GLU A 431 -26.26 -34.15 -29.19
N SER A 432 -26.52 -33.14 -28.34
CA SER A 432 -27.59 -33.15 -27.34
C SER A 432 -28.94 -32.63 -27.86
N ASP A 433 -28.95 -31.60 -28.72
CA ASP A 433 -30.17 -30.94 -29.22
C ASP A 433 -30.32 -31.01 -30.75
N GLY A 434 -29.37 -31.65 -31.45
CA GLY A 434 -29.37 -31.81 -32.91
C GLY A 434 -29.01 -30.54 -33.68
N ILE A 435 -28.69 -29.44 -33.00
CA ILE A 435 -28.37 -28.12 -33.62
C ILE A 435 -26.95 -27.69 -33.23
N PRO A 436 -25.95 -27.81 -34.14
CA PRO A 436 -24.61 -27.37 -33.86
C PRO A 436 -24.61 -25.84 -33.68
N LYS A 437 -23.92 -25.38 -32.64
CA LYS A 437 -23.75 -23.95 -32.35
C LYS A 437 -22.62 -23.35 -33.19
N ASP A 438 -22.51 -22.00 -33.24
CA ASP A 438 -21.44 -21.32 -33.98
C ASP A 438 -20.05 -21.79 -33.47
N ALA A 439 -19.19 -22.21 -34.41
CA ALA A 439 -17.83 -22.68 -34.11
C ALA A 439 -16.99 -21.72 -33.27
N LYS A 440 -17.40 -20.44 -33.19
CA LYS A 440 -16.76 -19.42 -32.33
C LYS A 440 -16.88 -19.74 -30.84
N PHE A 441 -17.97 -20.36 -30.40
CA PHE A 441 -18.13 -20.78 -29.01
C PHE A 441 -17.24 -21.98 -28.68
N LEU A 442 -17.15 -22.94 -29.56
CA LEU A 442 -16.25 -24.08 -29.42
C LEU A 442 -14.77 -23.62 -29.40
N PHE A 443 -14.42 -22.64 -30.23
CA PHE A 443 -13.10 -22.04 -30.21
C PHE A 443 -12.80 -21.35 -28.87
N ARG A 444 -13.72 -20.51 -28.34
CA ARG A 444 -13.60 -19.88 -27.03
C ARG A 444 -13.43 -20.90 -25.92
N TYR A 445 -14.20 -21.97 -25.97
CA TYR A 445 -14.09 -23.06 -25.01
C TYR A 445 -12.70 -23.70 -25.00
N TYR A 446 -12.18 -24.08 -26.19
CA TYR A 446 -10.84 -24.66 -26.28
C TYR A 446 -9.73 -23.70 -25.83
N VAL A 447 -9.88 -22.41 -26.11
CA VAL A 447 -8.93 -21.39 -25.62
C VAL A 447 -9.00 -21.27 -24.09
N ALA A 448 -10.18 -21.22 -23.50
CA ALA A 448 -10.39 -21.14 -22.05
C ALA A 448 -9.81 -22.38 -21.32
N MET A 449 -10.00 -23.58 -21.91
CA MET A 449 -9.44 -24.83 -21.40
C MET A 449 -7.94 -25.02 -21.71
N GLN A 450 -7.31 -24.06 -22.39
CA GLN A 450 -5.91 -24.14 -22.86
C GLN A 450 -5.62 -25.34 -23.80
N MET A 451 -6.63 -25.86 -24.46
CA MET A 451 -6.53 -26.93 -25.44
C MET A 451 -6.08 -26.35 -26.80
N ASN A 452 -4.84 -25.90 -26.86
CA ASN A 452 -4.33 -25.08 -27.98
C ASN A 452 -4.34 -25.80 -29.35
N ARG A 453 -4.22 -27.13 -29.37
CA ARG A 453 -4.26 -27.91 -30.61
C ARG A 453 -5.66 -27.94 -31.22
N GLU A 454 -6.66 -28.14 -30.38
CA GLU A 454 -8.08 -28.17 -30.74
C GLU A 454 -8.54 -26.74 -31.11
N ALA A 455 -8.13 -25.74 -30.35
CA ALA A 455 -8.35 -24.33 -30.67
C ALA A 455 -7.78 -23.95 -32.05
N ALA A 456 -6.56 -24.41 -32.37
CA ALA A 456 -5.95 -24.16 -33.67
C ALA A 456 -6.73 -24.80 -34.85
N LYS A 457 -7.23 -26.02 -34.69
CA LYS A 457 -8.08 -26.68 -35.68
C LYS A 457 -9.38 -25.90 -35.91
N THR A 458 -10.03 -25.51 -34.80
CA THR A 458 -11.27 -24.74 -34.86
C THR A 458 -11.06 -23.35 -35.46
N ALA A 459 -9.95 -22.68 -35.15
CA ALA A 459 -9.59 -21.40 -35.77
C ALA A 459 -9.44 -21.51 -37.29
N ILE A 460 -8.90 -22.63 -37.82
CA ILE A 460 -8.82 -22.87 -39.25
C ILE A 460 -10.21 -23.00 -39.89
N ILE A 461 -11.15 -23.67 -39.21
CA ILE A 461 -12.54 -23.82 -39.67
C ILE A 461 -13.22 -22.48 -39.75
N ILE A 462 -13.17 -21.69 -38.66
CA ILE A 462 -13.74 -20.34 -38.62
C ILE A 462 -13.12 -19.43 -39.66
N ALA A 463 -11.81 -19.49 -39.85
CA ALA A 463 -11.14 -18.69 -40.85
C ALA A 463 -11.61 -19.05 -42.28
N ARG A 464 -11.89 -20.32 -42.57
CA ARG A 464 -12.47 -20.75 -43.86
C ARG A 464 -13.88 -20.20 -44.07
N GLU A 465 -14.71 -20.23 -43.03
CA GLU A 465 -16.06 -19.63 -43.08
C GLU A 465 -16.01 -18.12 -43.33
N GLU A 466 -15.14 -17.40 -42.62
CA GLU A 466 -14.95 -15.97 -42.83
C GLU A 466 -14.37 -15.65 -44.21
N GLN A 467 -13.48 -16.50 -44.74
CA GLN A 467 -13.01 -16.40 -46.13
C GLN A 467 -14.14 -16.61 -47.13
N ALA A 468 -15.01 -17.57 -46.93
CA ALA A 468 -16.19 -17.80 -47.77
C ALA A 468 -17.14 -16.59 -47.79
N ARG A 469 -17.28 -15.91 -46.67
CA ARG A 469 -18.06 -14.65 -46.52
C ARG A 469 -17.33 -13.42 -47.11
N GLY A 470 -16.07 -13.54 -47.46
CA GLY A 470 -15.25 -12.43 -47.99
C GLY A 470 -14.57 -11.58 -46.89
N CYS A 471 -14.63 -11.98 -45.63
CA CYS A 471 -14.05 -11.28 -44.49
C CYS A 471 -12.58 -11.64 -44.24
N TYR A 472 -11.74 -11.50 -45.26
CA TYR A 472 -10.32 -11.94 -45.26
C TYR A 472 -9.47 -11.32 -44.17
N ARG A 473 -9.77 -10.08 -43.74
CA ARG A 473 -9.02 -9.41 -42.69
C ARG A 473 -9.30 -10.02 -41.31
N ILE A 474 -10.54 -10.39 -41.04
CA ILE A 474 -10.96 -11.04 -39.78
C ILE A 474 -10.33 -12.44 -39.71
N ALA A 475 -10.41 -13.21 -40.82
CA ALA A 475 -9.77 -14.52 -40.94
C ALA A 475 -8.25 -14.44 -40.68
N HIS A 476 -7.58 -13.46 -41.25
CA HIS A 476 -6.15 -13.23 -41.02
C HIS A 476 -5.84 -12.91 -39.55
N GLN A 477 -6.61 -11.99 -38.91
CA GLN A 477 -6.38 -11.59 -37.52
C GLN A 477 -6.57 -12.77 -36.56
N LEU A 478 -7.58 -13.58 -36.77
CA LEU A 478 -7.84 -14.79 -35.99
C LEU A 478 -6.67 -15.79 -36.07
N LEU A 479 -6.27 -16.13 -37.29
CA LEU A 479 -5.16 -17.09 -37.51
C LEU A 479 -3.82 -16.54 -37.02
N PHE A 480 -3.56 -15.25 -37.19
CA PHE A 480 -2.33 -14.63 -36.72
C PHE A 480 -2.23 -14.58 -35.19
N GLY A 481 -3.31 -14.24 -34.52
CA GLY A 481 -3.37 -14.28 -33.04
C GLY A 481 -3.11 -15.69 -32.51
N MET A 482 -3.76 -16.69 -33.09
CA MET A 482 -3.55 -18.09 -32.70
C MET A 482 -2.14 -18.59 -33.00
N TYR A 483 -1.57 -18.18 -34.14
CA TYR A 483 -0.20 -18.49 -34.53
C TYR A 483 0.82 -17.93 -33.52
N GLN A 484 0.66 -16.67 -33.10
CA GLN A 484 1.52 -16.05 -32.08
C GLN A 484 1.42 -16.78 -30.74
N GLU A 485 0.23 -17.16 -30.33
CA GLU A 485 0.02 -17.87 -29.07
C GLU A 485 0.67 -19.27 -29.08
N LEU A 486 0.54 -20.00 -30.17
CA LEU A 486 1.19 -21.31 -30.32
C LEU A 486 2.72 -21.19 -30.26
N ILE A 487 3.30 -20.19 -30.92
CA ILE A 487 4.75 -19.94 -30.88
C ILE A 487 5.22 -19.58 -29.50
N GLN A 488 4.53 -18.67 -28.80
CA GLN A 488 4.88 -18.28 -27.42
C GLN A 488 4.87 -19.47 -26.46
N LYS A 489 3.96 -20.42 -26.66
CA LYS A 489 3.86 -21.64 -25.87
C LYS A 489 4.75 -22.79 -26.36
N GLY A 490 5.54 -22.58 -27.41
CA GLY A 490 6.42 -23.61 -27.98
C GLY A 490 5.68 -24.80 -28.61
N ILE A 491 4.42 -24.63 -29.02
CA ILE A 491 3.58 -25.68 -29.62
C ILE A 491 3.77 -25.64 -31.15
N LYS A 492 3.94 -26.82 -31.75
CA LYS A 492 4.08 -26.93 -33.21
C LYS A 492 2.82 -26.42 -33.93
N VAL A 493 3.01 -25.46 -34.82
CA VAL A 493 1.93 -24.88 -35.61
C VAL A 493 1.48 -25.87 -36.70
N PRO A 494 0.16 -26.06 -36.89
CA PRO A 494 -0.33 -26.85 -38.02
C PRO A 494 0.04 -26.24 -39.36
N SER A 495 0.60 -27.05 -40.30
CA SER A 495 1.03 -26.59 -41.63
C SER A 495 -0.11 -25.94 -42.43
N GLU A 496 -1.33 -26.39 -42.24
CA GLU A 496 -2.51 -25.78 -42.84
C GLU A 496 -2.75 -24.34 -42.37
N MET A 497 -2.55 -24.07 -41.07
CA MET A 497 -2.65 -22.73 -40.50
C MET A 497 -1.61 -21.80 -41.08
N GLU A 498 -0.34 -22.25 -41.15
CA GLU A 498 0.74 -21.48 -41.75
C GLU A 498 0.47 -21.13 -43.21
N ASN A 499 0.03 -22.12 -44.01
CA ASN A 499 -0.30 -21.92 -45.44
C ASN A 499 -1.47 -20.93 -45.61
N ASN A 500 -2.54 -21.07 -44.83
CA ASN A 500 -3.68 -20.16 -44.89
C ASN A 500 -3.29 -18.74 -44.47
N LEU A 501 -2.52 -18.62 -43.39
CA LEU A 501 -2.04 -17.33 -42.89
C LEU A 501 -1.15 -16.64 -43.90
N MET A 502 -0.21 -17.38 -44.53
CA MET A 502 0.67 -16.87 -45.58
C MET A 502 -0.12 -16.34 -46.80
N LEU A 503 -1.17 -17.06 -47.21
CA LEU A 503 -2.02 -16.64 -48.33
C LEU A 503 -2.81 -15.37 -47.99
N LEU A 504 -3.45 -15.33 -46.82
CA LEU A 504 -4.20 -14.16 -46.38
C LEU A 504 -3.30 -12.95 -46.18
N HIS A 505 -2.12 -13.15 -45.60
CA HIS A 505 -1.14 -12.09 -45.41
C HIS A 505 -0.68 -11.53 -46.77
N SER A 506 -0.34 -12.43 -47.71
CA SER A 506 0.03 -12.03 -49.06
C SER A 506 -1.06 -11.18 -49.73
N TYR A 507 -2.33 -11.55 -49.57
CA TYR A 507 -3.46 -10.80 -50.11
C TYR A 507 -3.60 -9.40 -49.49
N LEU A 508 -3.46 -9.29 -48.16
CA LEU A 508 -3.65 -8.02 -47.44
C LEU A 508 -2.55 -6.99 -47.77
N ILE A 509 -1.28 -7.44 -47.91
CA ILE A 509 -0.16 -6.51 -48.15
C ILE A 509 -0.09 -5.98 -49.56
N VAL A 510 -0.68 -6.67 -50.54
CA VAL A 510 -0.67 -6.28 -51.96
C VAL A 510 -1.07 -4.83 -52.18
N LYS A 511 -2.16 -4.39 -51.52
CA LYS A 511 -2.66 -3.03 -51.65
C LYS A 511 -1.61 -1.96 -51.24
N GLY A 512 -0.84 -2.26 -50.19
CA GLY A 512 0.27 -1.41 -49.75
C GLY A 512 1.44 -1.39 -50.71
N LEU A 513 1.81 -2.57 -51.26
CA LEU A 513 2.89 -2.70 -52.23
C LEU A 513 2.56 -1.97 -53.53
N VAL A 514 1.35 -2.10 -54.03
CA VAL A 514 0.88 -1.38 -55.25
C VAL A 514 0.92 0.14 -55.03
N LYS A 515 0.50 0.64 -53.88
CA LYS A 515 0.57 2.08 -53.56
C LYS A 515 2.00 2.61 -53.54
N ARG A 516 2.98 1.79 -53.16
CA ARG A 516 4.40 2.14 -53.12
C ARG A 516 5.10 1.98 -54.48
N GLY A 517 4.40 1.48 -55.50
CA GLY A 517 4.99 1.23 -56.83
C GLY A 517 5.87 -0.02 -56.89
N GLU A 518 5.85 -0.88 -55.88
CA GLU A 518 6.66 -2.11 -55.85
C GLU A 518 5.97 -3.23 -56.63
N HIS A 519 5.83 -3.04 -57.94
CA HIS A 519 5.05 -3.92 -58.83
C HIS A 519 5.55 -5.35 -58.86
N MET A 520 6.87 -5.58 -58.80
CA MET A 520 7.43 -6.94 -58.78
C MET A 520 7.03 -7.72 -57.53
N LYS A 521 7.16 -7.10 -56.34
CA LYS A 521 6.73 -7.74 -55.09
C LYS A 521 5.23 -7.95 -55.05
N ALA A 522 4.44 -6.96 -55.52
CA ALA A 522 2.99 -7.05 -55.57
C ALA A 522 2.53 -8.19 -56.51
N SER A 523 3.15 -8.33 -57.69
CA SER A 523 2.83 -9.41 -58.65
C SER A 523 3.13 -10.79 -58.08
N ARG A 524 4.27 -10.99 -57.42
CA ARG A 524 4.61 -12.26 -56.75
C ARG A 524 3.64 -12.63 -55.65
N MET A 525 3.19 -11.66 -54.82
CA MET A 525 2.15 -11.90 -53.84
C MET A 525 0.83 -12.26 -54.52
N LEU A 526 0.46 -11.58 -55.59
CA LEU A 526 -0.75 -11.89 -56.36
C LEU A 526 -0.69 -13.23 -57.06
N ILE A 527 0.45 -13.65 -57.59
CA ILE A 527 0.65 -14.99 -58.19
C ILE A 527 0.38 -16.07 -57.14
N ARG A 528 0.93 -15.91 -55.92
CA ARG A 528 0.68 -16.84 -54.79
C ARG A 528 -0.80 -16.95 -54.49
N VAL A 529 -1.50 -15.81 -54.40
CA VAL A 529 -2.94 -15.75 -54.10
C VAL A 529 -3.75 -16.33 -55.29
N ALA A 530 -3.40 -15.99 -56.52
CA ALA A 530 -4.10 -16.45 -57.73
C ALA A 530 -3.95 -17.96 -57.98
N ASN A 531 -2.80 -18.55 -57.67
CA ASN A 531 -2.61 -20.00 -57.71
C ASN A 531 -3.47 -20.77 -56.68
N ASN A 532 -3.92 -20.06 -55.64
CA ASN A 532 -4.81 -20.58 -54.59
C ASN A 532 -6.18 -19.86 -54.60
N ILE A 533 -6.67 -19.49 -55.78
CA ILE A 533 -7.86 -18.64 -55.94
C ILE A 533 -9.14 -19.24 -55.34
N SER A 534 -9.23 -20.55 -55.21
CA SER A 534 -10.34 -21.24 -54.56
C SER A 534 -10.53 -20.86 -53.10
N ARG A 535 -9.49 -20.35 -52.45
CA ARG A 535 -9.54 -19.83 -51.10
C ARG A 535 -10.14 -18.41 -51.01
N PHE A 536 -10.37 -17.76 -52.11
CA PHE A 536 -10.85 -16.37 -52.22
C PHE A 536 -12.12 -16.25 -53.08
N PRO A 537 -13.19 -16.99 -52.79
CA PRO A 537 -14.36 -17.11 -53.67
C PRO A 537 -15.06 -15.77 -53.93
N ALA A 538 -15.11 -14.88 -52.93
CA ALA A 538 -15.76 -13.58 -53.05
C ALA A 538 -14.94 -12.56 -53.90
N HIS A 539 -13.62 -12.74 -54.04
CA HIS A 539 -12.74 -11.77 -54.70
C HIS A 539 -11.98 -12.35 -55.94
N VAL A 540 -12.48 -13.41 -56.56
CA VAL A 540 -11.82 -14.07 -57.72
C VAL A 540 -11.50 -13.07 -58.83
N VAL A 541 -12.49 -12.32 -59.31
CA VAL A 541 -12.30 -11.37 -60.43
C VAL A 541 -11.42 -10.17 -60.06
N PRO A 542 -11.59 -9.50 -58.90
CA PRO A 542 -10.67 -8.46 -58.45
C PRO A 542 -9.22 -8.91 -58.31
N ILE A 543 -8.97 -10.10 -57.76
CA ILE A 543 -7.63 -10.65 -57.58
C ILE A 543 -6.97 -10.92 -58.94
N LEU A 544 -7.63 -11.64 -59.81
CA LEU A 544 -7.11 -11.95 -61.16
C LEU A 544 -6.89 -10.68 -61.97
N THR A 545 -7.79 -9.69 -61.91
CA THR A 545 -7.63 -8.39 -62.58
C THR A 545 -6.38 -7.66 -62.07
N SER A 546 -6.20 -7.61 -60.74
CA SER A 546 -5.01 -7.00 -60.15
C SER A 546 -3.73 -7.75 -60.51
N ALA A 547 -3.77 -9.10 -60.56
CA ALA A 547 -2.66 -9.92 -60.97
C ALA A 547 -2.22 -9.63 -62.44
N VAL A 548 -3.15 -9.54 -63.37
CA VAL A 548 -2.86 -9.19 -64.77
C VAL A 548 -2.20 -7.81 -64.85
N ILE A 549 -2.73 -6.82 -64.16
CA ILE A 549 -2.23 -5.44 -64.21
C ILE A 549 -0.83 -5.36 -63.62
N GLU A 550 -0.62 -5.91 -62.43
CA GLU A 550 0.66 -5.81 -61.74
C GLU A 550 1.73 -6.69 -62.36
N CYS A 551 1.42 -7.90 -62.84
CA CYS A 551 2.34 -8.71 -63.64
C CYS A 551 2.75 -8.02 -64.95
N SER A 552 1.81 -7.38 -65.63
CA SER A 552 2.12 -6.59 -66.84
C SER A 552 3.07 -5.42 -66.54
N LYS A 553 2.88 -4.71 -65.44
CA LYS A 553 3.77 -3.62 -65.00
C LYS A 553 5.15 -4.12 -64.55
N ALA A 554 5.20 -5.28 -63.94
CA ALA A 554 6.44 -5.93 -63.48
C ALA A 554 7.24 -6.58 -64.62
N GLY A 555 6.68 -6.67 -65.82
CA GLY A 555 7.34 -7.31 -66.99
C GLY A 555 7.20 -8.83 -67.01
N LEU A 556 6.35 -9.43 -66.17
CA LEU A 556 6.01 -10.87 -66.08
C LEU A 556 4.93 -11.16 -67.16
N LYS A 557 5.33 -11.25 -68.41
CA LYS A 557 4.41 -11.35 -69.58
C LYS A 557 3.66 -12.66 -69.61
N SER A 558 4.33 -13.78 -69.38
CA SER A 558 3.73 -15.12 -69.35
C SER A 558 2.65 -15.26 -68.26
N SER A 559 2.96 -14.85 -67.04
CA SER A 559 2.03 -14.86 -65.95
C SER A 559 0.83 -13.94 -66.20
N ALA A 560 1.07 -12.71 -66.74
CA ALA A 560 -0.01 -11.78 -67.07
C ALA A 560 -0.97 -12.37 -68.11
N PHE A 561 -0.44 -13.06 -69.16
CA PHE A 561 -1.23 -13.75 -70.18
C PHE A 561 -2.11 -14.87 -69.56
N ASN A 562 -1.50 -15.74 -68.76
CA ASN A 562 -2.20 -16.86 -68.12
C ASN A 562 -3.40 -16.40 -67.28
N TYR A 563 -3.24 -15.37 -66.46
CA TYR A 563 -4.34 -14.84 -65.65
C TYR A 563 -5.35 -14.05 -66.49
N ALA A 564 -4.92 -13.36 -67.54
CA ALA A 564 -5.80 -12.70 -68.47
C ALA A 564 -6.70 -13.71 -69.22
N ALA A 565 -6.12 -14.85 -69.66
CA ALA A 565 -6.86 -15.94 -70.27
C ALA A 565 -7.92 -16.53 -69.31
N GLN A 566 -7.59 -16.68 -68.00
CA GLN A 566 -8.55 -17.12 -66.99
C GLN A 566 -9.69 -16.14 -66.78
N LEU A 567 -9.42 -14.82 -66.84
CA LEU A 567 -10.45 -13.79 -66.73
C LEU A 567 -11.37 -13.71 -67.93
N LEU A 568 -10.92 -14.06 -69.12
CA LEU A 568 -11.72 -14.05 -70.34
C LEU A 568 -12.62 -15.28 -70.47
N LYS A 569 -12.54 -16.28 -69.57
CA LYS A 569 -13.49 -17.38 -69.51
C LYS A 569 -14.93 -16.85 -69.32
N PRO A 570 -15.94 -17.48 -69.90
CA PRO A 570 -17.34 -17.02 -69.85
C PRO A 570 -17.85 -16.67 -68.44
N GLU A 571 -17.41 -17.42 -67.44
CA GLU A 571 -17.78 -17.27 -66.04
C GLU A 571 -17.35 -15.95 -65.42
N ASN A 572 -16.14 -15.47 -65.76
CA ASN A 572 -15.50 -14.30 -65.22
C ASN A 572 -15.66 -13.06 -66.08
N ARG A 573 -15.74 -13.21 -67.37
CA ARG A 573 -15.73 -12.11 -68.37
C ARG A 573 -16.81 -11.07 -68.13
N LYS A 574 -18.03 -11.51 -67.75
CA LYS A 574 -19.17 -10.60 -67.45
C LYS A 574 -18.95 -9.76 -66.21
N LYS A 575 -18.15 -10.25 -65.27
CA LYS A 575 -17.87 -9.59 -63.96
C LYS A 575 -16.71 -8.63 -63.98
N VAL A 576 -15.91 -8.60 -65.09
CA VAL A 576 -14.77 -7.70 -65.22
C VAL A 576 -15.25 -6.28 -65.52
N GLU A 577 -14.76 -5.29 -64.77
CA GLU A 577 -15.08 -3.88 -65.01
C GLU A 577 -14.65 -3.43 -66.40
N GLU A 578 -15.46 -2.65 -67.08
CA GLU A 578 -15.28 -2.27 -68.47
C GLU A 578 -13.96 -1.52 -68.74
N LYS A 579 -13.52 -0.69 -67.76
CA LYS A 579 -12.25 0.04 -67.84
C LYS A 579 -11.02 -0.86 -67.96
N TYR A 580 -11.05 -2.08 -67.44
CA TYR A 580 -9.92 -3.03 -67.53
C TYR A 580 -10.07 -4.01 -68.69
N ARG A 581 -11.27 -4.25 -69.18
CA ARG A 581 -11.57 -5.24 -70.23
C ARG A 581 -10.74 -5.03 -71.49
N LYS A 582 -10.70 -3.81 -72.01
CA LYS A 582 -9.91 -3.46 -73.20
C LYS A 582 -8.40 -3.75 -73.03
N ARG A 583 -7.87 -3.45 -71.84
CA ARG A 583 -6.46 -3.70 -71.51
C ARG A 583 -6.15 -5.19 -71.40
N ILE A 584 -7.01 -5.97 -70.78
CA ILE A 584 -6.90 -7.42 -70.60
C ILE A 584 -6.96 -8.11 -71.99
N GLU A 585 -7.92 -7.74 -72.84
CA GLU A 585 -8.04 -8.24 -74.17
C GLU A 585 -6.82 -7.88 -75.03
N ALA A 586 -6.23 -6.70 -74.90
CA ALA A 586 -5.02 -6.30 -75.56
C ALA A 586 -3.80 -7.14 -75.15
N ILE A 587 -3.69 -7.53 -73.90
CA ILE A 587 -2.62 -8.40 -73.40
C ILE A 587 -2.71 -9.79 -74.03
N VAL A 588 -3.91 -10.36 -74.09
CA VAL A 588 -4.13 -11.67 -74.73
C VAL A 588 -3.85 -11.63 -76.19
N ARG A 589 -4.28 -10.58 -76.93
CA ARG A 589 -4.04 -10.46 -78.41
C ARG A 589 -2.57 -10.21 -78.75
N LYS A 590 -1.78 -9.50 -77.93
CA LYS A 590 -0.38 -9.20 -78.15
C LYS A 590 0.56 -10.37 -77.88
N SER A 591 0.13 -11.35 -77.15
CA SER A 591 0.95 -12.44 -76.65
C SER A 591 1.21 -13.56 -77.67
N ASP A 592 0.46 -13.62 -78.77
CA ASP A 592 0.67 -14.67 -79.82
C ASP A 592 2.05 -14.65 -80.50
N ARG A 593 2.86 -13.61 -80.27
CA ARG A 593 4.22 -13.51 -80.83
C ARG A 593 5.38 -13.51 -79.82
N THR A 594 5.10 -13.48 -78.50
CA THR A 594 6.14 -13.39 -77.49
C THR A 594 5.92 -14.39 -76.33
N ALA A 595 5.00 -15.35 -76.49
CA ALA A 595 4.66 -16.35 -75.45
C ALA A 595 5.79 -17.39 -75.25
N ASP A 596 6.74 -17.50 -76.14
CA ASP A 596 7.90 -18.41 -76.01
C ASP A 596 9.08 -17.82 -75.22
N GLU A 597 9.04 -16.50 -74.89
CA GLU A 597 10.00 -15.89 -73.99
C GLU A 597 9.38 -15.97 -72.59
N GLY A 598 9.78 -16.94 -71.74
CA GLY A 598 9.35 -17.07 -70.32
C GLY A 598 9.55 -15.80 -69.56
N ASP A 599 9.05 -15.76 -68.34
CA ASP A 599 9.21 -14.63 -67.42
C ASP A 599 10.71 -14.39 -67.13
N LYS A 600 11.06 -13.16 -66.71
CA LYS A 600 12.44 -12.81 -66.34
C LYS A 600 12.99 -13.83 -65.36
N LYS A 601 14.27 -14.20 -65.53
CA LYS A 601 14.96 -15.15 -64.64
C LYS A 601 15.91 -14.42 -63.68
N SER A 602 15.93 -14.83 -62.46
CA SER A 602 16.85 -14.35 -61.41
C SER A 602 17.52 -15.54 -60.69
N ALA A 603 18.68 -15.30 -60.10
CA ALA A 603 19.39 -16.32 -59.34
C ALA A 603 18.68 -16.64 -58.02
N CYS A 604 18.52 -17.93 -57.74
CA CYS A 604 17.96 -18.37 -56.47
C CYS A 604 18.89 -18.00 -55.31
N PRO A 605 18.40 -17.39 -54.21
CA PRO A 605 19.25 -16.99 -53.08
C PRO A 605 19.87 -18.16 -52.30
N TYR A 606 19.39 -19.38 -52.52
CA TYR A 606 19.89 -20.57 -51.83
C TYR A 606 20.85 -21.41 -52.64
N CYS A 607 20.60 -21.59 -53.93
CA CYS A 607 21.42 -22.46 -54.80
C CYS A 607 22.05 -21.77 -56.01
N ASN A 608 21.80 -20.48 -56.18
CA ASN A 608 22.30 -19.63 -57.26
C ASN A 608 21.89 -20.07 -58.72
N ASN A 609 21.03 -21.09 -58.84
CA ASN A 609 20.50 -21.49 -60.14
C ASN A 609 19.45 -20.50 -60.65
N LEU A 610 19.39 -20.27 -61.93
CA LEU A 610 18.42 -19.36 -62.53
C LEU A 610 17.01 -19.95 -62.46
N THR A 611 16.11 -19.18 -61.85
CA THR A 611 14.68 -19.47 -61.70
C THR A 611 13.87 -18.32 -62.27
N GLU A 612 12.68 -18.61 -62.77
CA GLU A 612 11.78 -17.54 -63.23
C GLU A 612 11.31 -16.71 -62.05
N GLU A 613 11.25 -15.39 -62.20
CA GLU A 613 10.84 -14.47 -61.16
C GLU A 613 9.38 -14.62 -60.73
N SER A 614 8.57 -15.31 -61.53
CA SER A 614 7.18 -15.71 -61.20
C SER A 614 7.09 -16.94 -60.30
N GLU A 615 8.14 -17.76 -60.23
CA GLU A 615 8.14 -18.96 -59.41
C GLU A 615 8.32 -18.63 -57.92
N LEU A 616 7.54 -19.31 -57.10
CA LEU A 616 7.56 -19.15 -55.63
C LEU A 616 8.51 -20.15 -54.95
N VAL A 617 8.83 -21.26 -55.64
CA VAL A 617 9.71 -22.32 -55.16
C VAL A 617 10.80 -22.56 -56.22
N CYS A 618 12.04 -22.68 -55.80
CA CYS A 618 13.12 -22.99 -56.71
C CYS A 618 13.01 -24.42 -57.26
N ASN A 619 13.06 -24.57 -58.57
CA ASN A 619 12.98 -25.89 -59.22
C ASN A 619 14.16 -26.80 -58.91
N SER A 620 15.35 -26.21 -58.64
CA SER A 620 16.58 -26.95 -58.37
C SER A 620 16.72 -27.38 -56.92
N CYS A 621 16.58 -26.45 -55.93
CA CYS A 621 16.77 -26.75 -54.51
C CYS A 621 15.48 -26.97 -53.73
N LYS A 622 14.33 -26.79 -54.36
CA LYS A 622 12.98 -26.94 -53.75
C LYS A 622 12.70 -26.01 -52.55
N ASN A 623 13.57 -25.07 -52.28
CA ASN A 623 13.37 -24.08 -51.25
C ASN A 623 12.39 -23.00 -51.71
N LEU A 624 11.58 -22.52 -50.74
CA LEU A 624 10.64 -21.43 -50.95
C LEU A 624 11.43 -20.12 -51.03
N ILE A 625 11.27 -19.38 -52.13
CA ILE A 625 12.01 -18.14 -52.36
C ILE A 625 11.39 -17.05 -51.49
N PRO A 626 12.16 -16.42 -50.57
CA PRO A 626 11.63 -15.37 -49.68
C PRO A 626 11.40 -14.07 -50.45
N TYR A 627 10.29 -13.38 -50.15
CA TYR A 627 9.90 -12.13 -50.80
C TYR A 627 9.73 -10.94 -49.86
N CYS A 628 9.85 -11.18 -48.59
CA CYS A 628 9.73 -10.12 -47.58
C CYS A 628 10.99 -10.06 -46.73
#